data_ec4af5c447fd54fb4b30b25c4437bb89
#
_entry.id   ec4af5c447fd54fb4b30b25c4437bb89
#
_cell.length_a   1.000
_cell.length_b   1.000
_cell.length_c   1.000
_cell.angle_alpha   90.00
_cell.angle_beta   90.00
_cell.angle_gamma   90.00
#
_symmetry.space_group_name_H-M   'P 1'
#
loop_
_entity.id
_entity.type
_entity.pdbx_description
1 polymer ?
#
loop_
_entity_poly.entity_id
_entity_poly.type
_entity_poly.pdbx_seq_one_letter_code
_entity_poly.pdbx_strand_id
1 'polypeptide(L)'
;MAVIEPQREANSLEKSDKKRQKQVLALPKGIVDPGEKSEETAIREVREETGIQGAKLAKLSDIKYMYVRSWGDKQRVFKIVSFYLLRYEAGEIDEIKPEMRIEVKRALWIPLEGAERKLAYKGERDVVKLAQKYLESHPQESTDGDGTG
;
A
#
# COMPACT_ATOMS: atom_id res chain seq x y z
N MET A 1 9.17 2.38 5.71
CA MET A 1 8.36 1.66 4.72
C MET A 1 7.72 2.63 3.74
N ALA A 2 7.42 2.18 2.57
CA ALA A 2 6.81 3.04 1.54
C ALA A 2 5.30 3.00 1.65
N VAL A 3 4.67 4.17 1.65
CA VAL A 3 3.22 4.29 1.68
C VAL A 3 2.79 5.28 0.62
N ILE A 4 1.50 5.32 0.33
CA ILE A 4 0.97 6.29 -0.60
C ILE A 4 -0.11 7.12 0.06
N GLU A 5 -0.29 8.32 -0.47
CA GLU A 5 -1.42 9.15 -0.13
C GLU A 5 -2.33 9.08 -1.35
N PRO A 6 -3.45 8.36 -1.30
CA PRO A 6 -4.32 8.22 -2.47
C PRO A 6 -5.05 9.52 -2.77
N GLN A 7 -5.46 9.67 -4.03
CA GLN A 7 -6.29 10.81 -4.39
C GLN A 7 -7.67 10.60 -3.80
N ARG A 8 -8.28 11.68 -3.32
CA ARG A 8 -9.60 11.59 -2.74
C ARG A 8 -10.63 11.95 -3.79
N GLU A 9 -11.79 11.38 -3.63
CA GLU A 9 -12.88 11.73 -4.51
C GLU A 9 -13.52 13.02 -4.05
N ALA A 10 -14.15 13.71 -4.98
CA ALA A 10 -14.72 15.01 -4.69
C ALA A 10 -15.70 15.02 -3.53
N ASN A 11 -16.56 14.02 -3.47
CA ASN A 11 -17.51 14.05 -2.37
C ASN A 11 -16.86 13.78 -1.05
N SER A 12 -15.76 13.10 -1.02
CA SER A 12 -15.08 12.92 0.24
C SER A 12 -14.55 14.24 0.71
N LEU A 13 -14.11 15.06 -0.22
CA LEU A 13 -13.60 16.35 0.15
C LEU A 13 -14.67 17.22 0.76
N GLU A 14 -15.85 17.15 0.26
CA GLU A 14 -16.89 17.95 0.79
C GLU A 14 -17.16 17.68 2.21
N LYS A 15 -17.13 16.45 2.60
CA LYS A 15 -17.44 16.13 3.91
C LYS A 15 -16.36 16.46 4.86
N SER A 16 -15.21 16.21 4.55
CA SER A 16 -14.19 16.40 5.51
C SER A 16 -13.96 17.80 5.68
N ASP A 17 -14.35 18.44 4.84
CA ASP A 17 -14.33 19.69 4.96
C ASP A 17 -13.41 20.36 5.69
N LYS A 18 -13.49 21.17 5.83
CA LYS A 18 -12.84 22.09 6.42
C LYS A 18 -12.09 21.79 7.55
N LYS A 19 -12.47 21.10 8.32
CA LYS A 19 -11.84 20.99 9.52
C LYS A 19 -10.49 20.59 9.37
N ARG A 20 -10.20 19.51 9.09
CA ARG A 20 -8.92 19.11 9.05
C ARG A 20 -8.76 18.19 8.07
N GLN A 21 -8.17 18.38 7.14
CA GLN A 21 -7.90 17.54 6.17
C GLN A 21 -6.85 16.63 6.60
N LYS A 22 -7.16 15.61 7.29
CA LYS A 22 -6.22 14.66 7.70
C LYS A 22 -5.65 13.96 6.51
N GLN A 23 -4.35 13.74 6.49
CA GLN A 23 -3.69 13.00 5.47
C GLN A 23 -4.08 11.54 5.58
N VAL A 24 -4.56 10.96 4.52
CA VAL A 24 -4.92 9.56 4.48
C VAL A 24 -3.77 8.79 3.86
N LEU A 25 -3.19 7.88 4.61
CA LEU A 25 -2.10 7.05 4.10
C LEU A 25 -2.54 5.61 3.96
N ALA A 26 -2.05 4.95 2.93
CA ALA A 26 -2.41 3.58 2.63
C ALA A 26 -1.21 2.82 2.11
N LEU A 27 -1.30 1.50 2.16
CA LEU A 27 -0.27 0.66 1.56
C LEU A 27 -0.48 0.61 0.05
N PRO A 28 0.58 0.59 -0.75
CA PRO A 28 0.43 0.40 -2.19
C PRO A 28 -0.11 -0.99 -2.46
N LYS A 29 -1.03 -1.12 -3.39
CA LYS A 29 -1.65 -2.38 -3.70
C LYS A 29 -2.43 -2.33 -5.01
N GLY A 30 -2.77 -3.47 -5.51
CA GLY A 30 -3.59 -3.55 -6.71
C GLY A 30 -4.11 -4.95 -6.95
N ILE A 31 -4.80 -5.12 -8.05
CA ILE A 31 -5.45 -6.37 -8.37
C ILE A 31 -4.58 -7.18 -9.30
N VAL A 32 -4.64 -8.50 -9.16
CA VAL A 32 -3.88 -9.41 -10.00
C VAL A 32 -4.40 -9.33 -11.43
N ASP A 33 -3.50 -9.09 -12.37
CA ASP A 33 -3.86 -9.08 -13.79
C ASP A 33 -3.88 -10.51 -14.30
N PRO A 34 -4.59 -10.76 -15.41
CA PRO A 34 -4.64 -12.11 -15.96
C PRO A 34 -3.24 -12.66 -16.23
N GLY A 35 -3.01 -13.86 -15.78
CA GLY A 35 -1.71 -14.52 -15.96
C GLY A 35 -0.64 -14.13 -14.96
N GLU A 36 -0.92 -13.18 -14.10
CA GLU A 36 0.04 -12.70 -13.12
C GLU A 36 -0.11 -13.45 -11.80
N LYS A 37 0.98 -13.69 -11.11
CA LYS A 37 0.90 -14.29 -9.78
C LYS A 37 0.80 -13.17 -8.76
N SER A 38 0.21 -13.46 -7.60
CA SER A 38 -0.01 -12.41 -6.60
C SER A 38 1.28 -11.73 -6.15
N GLU A 39 2.40 -12.45 -6.08
CA GLU A 39 3.64 -11.80 -5.68
C GLU A 39 4.15 -10.88 -6.78
N GLU A 40 3.90 -11.23 -8.03
CA GLU A 40 4.27 -10.36 -9.15
C GLU A 40 3.43 -9.10 -9.11
N THR A 41 2.15 -9.24 -8.77
CA THR A 41 1.27 -8.10 -8.62
C THR A 41 1.79 -7.17 -7.54
N ALA A 42 2.18 -7.71 -6.40
CA ALA A 42 2.65 -6.88 -5.29
C ALA A 42 3.88 -6.08 -5.71
N ILE A 43 4.83 -6.72 -6.38
CA ILE A 43 6.05 -6.05 -6.81
C ILE A 43 5.72 -4.97 -7.85
N ARG A 44 4.84 -5.30 -8.79
CA ARG A 44 4.46 -4.36 -9.85
C ARG A 44 3.73 -3.15 -9.28
N GLU A 45 2.76 -3.39 -8.41
CA GLU A 45 1.98 -2.28 -7.86
C GLU A 45 2.81 -1.37 -6.97
N VAL A 46 3.73 -1.92 -6.20
CA VAL A 46 4.61 -1.08 -5.40
C VAL A 46 5.45 -0.20 -6.32
N ARG A 47 5.96 -0.76 -7.41
CA ARG A 47 6.75 0.03 -8.34
C ARG A 47 5.91 1.12 -9.02
N GLU A 48 4.71 0.76 -9.45
CA GLU A 48 3.86 1.73 -10.13
C GLU A 48 3.39 2.85 -9.22
N GLU A 49 3.06 2.52 -7.99
CA GLU A 49 2.47 3.49 -7.08
C GLU A 49 3.51 4.25 -6.24
N THR A 50 4.69 3.72 -6.06
CA THR A 50 5.69 4.38 -5.23
C THR A 50 7.00 4.70 -5.93
N GLY A 51 7.29 4.05 -7.03
CA GLY A 51 8.59 4.19 -7.72
C GLY A 51 9.65 3.24 -7.21
N ILE A 52 9.32 2.37 -6.26
CA ILE A 52 10.30 1.51 -5.62
C ILE A 52 10.25 0.09 -6.18
N GLN A 53 11.41 -0.44 -6.54
CA GLN A 53 11.53 -1.82 -6.98
C GLN A 53 11.96 -2.65 -5.78
N GLY A 54 11.19 -3.69 -5.47
CA GLY A 54 11.50 -4.55 -4.34
C GLY A 54 11.55 -6.01 -4.72
N ALA A 55 12.06 -6.84 -3.83
CA ALA A 55 12.09 -8.28 -3.99
C ALA A 55 11.33 -8.92 -2.84
N LYS A 56 10.66 -10.03 -3.10
CA LYS A 56 9.83 -10.66 -2.08
C LYS A 56 10.66 -11.25 -0.95
N LEU A 57 10.29 -10.93 0.28
CA LEU A 57 10.83 -11.59 1.46
C LEU A 57 9.82 -12.59 2.01
N ALA A 58 8.57 -12.22 2.15
CA ALA A 58 7.58 -13.11 2.76
C ALA A 58 6.18 -12.67 2.42
N LYS A 59 5.26 -13.61 2.40
CA LYS A 59 3.85 -13.27 2.28
C LYS A 59 3.32 -12.96 3.67
N LEU A 60 2.56 -11.88 3.80
CA LEU A 60 2.04 -11.46 5.09
C LEU A 60 0.58 -11.82 5.30
N SER A 61 -0.29 -11.48 4.37
CA SER A 61 -1.72 -11.70 4.57
C SER A 61 -2.52 -11.39 3.32
N ASP A 62 -3.75 -11.88 3.29
CA ASP A 62 -4.71 -11.51 2.25
C ASP A 62 -5.78 -10.68 2.91
N ILE A 63 -6.17 -9.58 2.26
CA ILE A 63 -7.23 -8.73 2.76
C ILE A 63 -8.35 -8.70 1.73
N LYS A 64 -9.57 -8.84 2.21
CA LYS A 64 -10.74 -8.75 1.36
C LYS A 64 -11.31 -7.34 1.46
N TYR A 65 -11.39 -6.68 0.34
CA TYR A 65 -12.01 -5.35 0.27
C TYR A 65 -13.38 -5.50 -0.36
N MET A 66 -14.37 -4.81 0.19
CA MET A 66 -15.71 -4.84 -0.35
C MET A 66 -16.13 -3.43 -0.74
N TYR A 67 -16.75 -3.29 -1.88
CA TYR A 67 -17.30 -2.02 -2.25
C TYR A 67 -18.58 -2.26 -3.05
N VAL A 68 -19.40 -1.22 -3.17
CA VAL A 68 -20.67 -1.33 -3.88
C VAL A 68 -20.51 -0.59 -5.19
N ARG A 69 -20.88 -1.23 -6.28
CA ARG A 69 -20.80 -0.57 -7.57
C ARG A 69 -21.77 0.59 -7.60
N SER A 70 -21.32 1.70 -8.13
CA SER A 70 -22.16 2.89 -8.15
C SER A 70 -23.12 2.90 -9.31
N TRP A 71 -23.04 1.95 -10.22
CA TRP A 71 -23.93 1.89 -11.36
C TRP A 71 -24.57 0.53 -11.44
N GLY A 72 -25.58 0.39 -12.28
CA GLY A 72 -26.23 -0.88 -12.49
C GLY A 72 -27.04 -1.30 -11.29
N ASP A 73 -26.88 -2.54 -10.89
CA ASP A 73 -27.69 -3.08 -9.82
C ASP A 73 -27.13 -2.82 -8.43
N LYS A 74 -26.05 -2.04 -8.34
CA LYS A 74 -25.43 -1.73 -7.07
C LYS A 74 -25.00 -2.98 -6.30
N GLN A 75 -24.49 -3.94 -7.00
CA GLN A 75 -24.05 -5.15 -6.36
C GLN A 75 -22.80 -4.92 -5.54
N ARG A 76 -22.63 -5.72 -4.50
CA ARG A 76 -21.41 -5.69 -3.71
C ARG A 76 -20.35 -6.46 -4.47
N VAL A 77 -19.15 -5.88 -4.51
CA VAL A 77 -18.03 -6.50 -5.20
C VAL A 77 -16.90 -6.67 -4.20
N PHE A 78 -16.26 -7.86 -4.25
CA PHE A 78 -15.15 -8.13 -3.36
C PHE A 78 -13.87 -8.22 -4.15
N LYS A 79 -12.78 -7.70 -3.59
CA LYS A 79 -11.47 -7.85 -4.16
C LYS A 79 -10.57 -8.41 -3.08
N ILE A 80 -9.75 -9.37 -3.43
CA ILE A 80 -8.80 -9.92 -2.48
C ILE A 80 -7.41 -9.46 -2.90
N VAL A 81 -6.69 -8.85 -1.98
CA VAL A 81 -5.35 -8.36 -2.24
C VAL A 81 -4.38 -9.09 -1.33
N SER A 82 -3.35 -9.69 -1.90
CA SER A 82 -2.32 -10.36 -1.13
C SER A 82 -1.19 -9.39 -0.83
N PHE A 83 -0.81 -9.29 0.42
CA PHE A 83 0.25 -8.39 0.83
C PHE A 83 1.52 -9.17 1.12
N TYR A 84 2.62 -8.64 0.62
CA TYR A 84 3.94 -9.24 0.78
C TYR A 84 4.90 -8.24 1.38
N LEU A 85 5.85 -8.74 2.17
CA LEU A 85 6.95 -7.90 2.65
C LEU A 85 8.03 -7.94 1.57
N LEU A 86 8.45 -6.77 1.12
CA LEU A 86 9.45 -6.66 0.07
C LEU A 86 10.70 -5.98 0.62
N ARG A 87 11.86 -6.38 0.10
CA ARG A 87 13.11 -5.74 0.43
C ARG A 87 13.43 -4.74 -0.67
N TYR A 88 13.82 -3.53 -0.29
CA TYR A 88 14.17 -2.49 -1.25
C TYR A 88 15.35 -2.92 -2.11
N GLU A 89 15.24 -2.74 -3.39
CA GLU A 89 16.34 -3.01 -4.31
C GLU A 89 16.76 -1.78 -5.10
N ALA A 90 15.85 -0.99 -5.55
CA ALA A 90 16.17 0.16 -6.40
C ALA A 90 15.02 1.14 -6.49
N GLY A 91 15.23 2.28 -7.06
CA GLY A 91 14.20 3.27 -7.34
C GLY A 91 14.20 4.43 -6.37
N GLU A 92 13.47 5.47 -6.76
CA GLU A 92 13.34 6.67 -5.96
C GLU A 92 11.88 6.82 -5.56
N ILE A 93 11.63 7.15 -4.28
CA ILE A 93 10.27 7.30 -3.79
C ILE A 93 9.56 8.43 -4.54
N ASP A 94 8.33 8.19 -4.89
CA ASP A 94 7.46 9.15 -5.58
C ASP A 94 7.81 9.39 -7.04
N GLU A 95 8.74 8.63 -7.60
CA GLU A 95 9.06 8.76 -9.00
C GLU A 95 8.13 7.83 -9.76
N ILE A 96 6.94 8.29 -10.06
CA ILE A 96 5.90 7.49 -10.69
C ILE A 96 5.44 8.18 -11.96
N LYS A 97 4.80 7.43 -12.84
CA LYS A 97 4.36 7.96 -14.10
C LYS A 97 3.23 8.96 -13.94
N PRO A 98 3.15 9.96 -14.81
CA PRO A 98 2.09 10.97 -14.68
C PRO A 98 0.68 10.40 -14.65
N GLU A 99 0.40 9.33 -15.39
CA GLU A 99 -0.93 8.76 -15.40
C GLU A 99 -1.28 8.12 -14.06
N MET A 100 -0.28 7.74 -13.26
CA MET A 100 -0.56 7.17 -11.96
C MET A 100 -1.02 8.25 -10.97
N ARG A 101 -0.76 9.52 -11.26
CA ARG A 101 -1.19 10.60 -10.38
C ARG A 101 -2.70 10.72 -10.27
N ILE A 102 -3.44 10.07 -11.15
CA ILE A 102 -4.89 10.05 -11.03
C ILE A 102 -5.28 9.29 -9.77
N GLU A 103 -4.51 8.26 -9.41
CA GLU A 103 -4.80 7.44 -8.25
C GLU A 103 -3.96 7.78 -7.03
N VAL A 104 -2.73 8.21 -7.23
CA VAL A 104 -1.78 8.42 -6.16
C VAL A 104 -1.36 9.88 -6.12
N LYS A 105 -1.67 10.56 -5.02
CA LYS A 105 -1.28 11.94 -4.87
C LYS A 105 0.22 12.02 -4.66
N ARG A 106 0.75 11.17 -3.81
CA ARG A 106 2.20 11.07 -3.62
C ARG A 106 2.54 9.80 -2.88
N ALA A 107 3.80 9.38 -3.01
CA ALA A 107 4.33 8.27 -2.25
C ALA A 107 5.41 8.80 -1.33
N LEU A 108 5.55 8.20 -0.17
CA LEU A 108 6.55 8.68 0.78
C LEU A 108 7.05 7.54 1.67
N TRP A 109 8.22 7.75 2.26
CA TRP A 109 8.74 6.83 3.26
C TRP A 109 8.25 7.26 4.62
N ILE A 110 7.89 6.29 5.46
CA ILE A 110 7.63 6.57 6.87
C ILE A 110 8.37 5.53 7.70
N PRO A 111 8.70 5.83 8.95
CA PRO A 111 9.36 4.84 9.80
C PRO A 111 8.47 3.63 9.98
N LEU A 112 9.06 2.45 9.97
CA LEU A 112 8.30 1.24 10.19
C LEU A 112 7.74 1.21 11.61
N GLU A 113 8.51 1.68 12.56
CA GLU A 113 8.05 1.73 13.93
C GLU A 113 6.91 2.72 14.04
N GLY A 114 5.78 2.30 14.53
CA GLY A 114 4.62 3.17 14.66
C GLY A 114 3.83 3.38 13.40
N ALA A 115 4.24 2.76 12.30
CA ALA A 115 3.56 2.97 11.02
C ALA A 115 2.10 2.55 11.07
N GLU A 116 1.78 1.53 11.88
CA GLU A 116 0.40 1.07 11.96
C GLU A 116 -0.53 2.16 12.46
N ARG A 117 -0.02 3.14 13.19
CA ARG A 117 -0.88 4.22 13.68
C ARG A 117 -1.15 5.28 12.63
N LYS A 118 -0.41 5.26 11.54
CA LYS A 118 -0.56 6.27 10.50
C LYS A 118 -1.42 5.83 9.34
N LEU A 119 -1.69 4.53 9.23
CA LEU A 119 -2.47 4.02 8.12
C LEU A 119 -3.97 4.13 8.42
N ALA A 120 -4.73 4.43 7.38
CA ALA A 120 -6.15 4.68 7.53
C ALA A 120 -7.00 3.41 7.70
N TYR A 121 -6.55 2.31 7.12
CA TYR A 121 -7.38 1.10 7.08
C TYR A 121 -6.93 0.03 8.05
N LYS A 122 -7.90 -0.52 8.80
CA LYS A 122 -7.59 -1.50 9.83
C LYS A 122 -6.85 -2.72 9.30
N GLY A 123 -7.29 -3.28 8.18
CA GLY A 123 -6.63 -4.45 7.63
C GLY A 123 -5.18 -4.17 7.29
N GLU A 124 -4.90 -2.98 6.79
CA GLU A 124 -3.53 -2.61 6.44
C GLU A 124 -2.69 -2.38 7.69
N ARG A 125 -3.29 -1.86 8.75
CA ARG A 125 -2.57 -1.73 10.02
C ARG A 125 -2.16 -3.11 10.54
N ASP A 126 -3.04 -4.10 10.37
CA ASP A 126 -2.72 -5.45 10.79
C ASP A 126 -1.60 -6.06 9.96
N VAL A 127 -1.56 -5.75 8.66
CA VAL A 127 -0.48 -6.22 7.78
C VAL A 127 0.86 -5.65 8.25
N VAL A 128 0.89 -4.37 8.63
CA VAL A 128 2.13 -3.76 9.11
C VAL A 128 2.60 -4.42 10.39
N LYS A 129 1.68 -4.79 11.27
CA LYS A 129 2.06 -5.48 12.51
C LYS A 129 2.68 -6.83 12.19
N LEU A 130 2.17 -7.53 11.18
CA LEU A 130 2.77 -8.79 10.77
C LEU A 130 4.17 -8.58 10.21
N ALA A 131 4.37 -7.50 9.46
CA ALA A 131 5.69 -7.19 8.92
C ALA A 131 6.68 -6.90 10.05
N GLN A 132 6.25 -6.12 11.04
CA GLN A 132 7.09 -5.81 12.19
C GLN A 132 7.49 -7.08 12.92
N LYS A 133 6.53 -8.00 13.09
CA LYS A 133 6.81 -9.23 13.78
C LYS A 133 7.75 -10.13 12.99
N TYR A 134 7.58 -10.18 11.69
CA TYR A 134 8.46 -10.97 10.83
C TYR A 134 9.90 -10.46 10.96
N LEU A 135 10.09 -9.15 10.91
CA LEU A 135 11.43 -8.59 10.98
C LEU A 135 12.08 -8.80 12.36
N GLU A 136 11.27 -8.84 13.41
CA GLU A 136 11.81 -9.14 14.74
C GLU A 136 12.33 -10.58 14.79
N SER A 137 11.68 -11.49 14.08
CA SER A 137 12.10 -12.88 14.04
C SER A 137 13.22 -13.14 13.04
N HIS A 138 13.50 -12.18 12.16
CA HIS A 138 14.51 -12.32 11.12
C HIS A 138 15.42 -11.09 11.12
N PRO A 139 16.23 -10.91 12.15
CA PRO A 139 17.02 -9.67 12.30
C PRO A 139 17.95 -9.38 11.15
N GLN A 140 18.49 -10.38 10.48
CA GLN A 140 19.40 -10.11 9.39
C GLN A 140 18.69 -9.46 8.21
N GLU A 141 17.42 -9.70 8.04
CA GLU A 141 16.70 -9.08 6.94
C GLU A 141 16.37 -7.64 7.25
N SER A 142 16.16 -7.29 8.51
CA SER A 142 15.91 -5.91 8.85
C SER A 142 17.19 -5.09 8.72
N THR A 143 18.37 -5.67 8.92
CA THR A 143 19.59 -4.92 8.73
C THR A 143 19.89 -4.75 7.26
N ASP A 144 19.47 -5.69 6.43
CA ASP A 144 19.66 -5.52 5.00
C ASP A 144 18.85 -4.35 4.50
N GLY A 145 17.81 -4.01 5.17
CA GLY A 145 17.00 -2.92 4.73
C GLY A 145 17.39 -1.60 5.32
N ASP A 146 18.59 -1.56 5.93
CA ASP A 146 19.01 -0.42 6.50
C ASP A 146 18.85 0.79 5.69
N GLY A 147 18.46 1.78 6.20
CA GLY A 147 18.28 3.02 5.53
C GLY A 147 17.08 3.04 4.62
N THR A 148 16.49 1.94 4.37
CA THR A 148 15.34 1.97 3.50
C THR A 148 14.12 1.67 4.30
N GLY A 149 14.32 1.32 5.46
CA GLY A 149 13.30 1.14 6.42
C GLY A 149 12.30 0.27 6.33
#